data_de74ba773bd230c4157a97d150866fb6
#
_entry.id   de74ba773bd230c4157a97d150866fb6
#
_cell.length_a   1.000
_cell.length_b   1.000
_cell.length_c   1.000
_cell.angle_alpha   90.00
_cell.angle_beta   90.00
_cell.angle_gamma   90.00
#
_symmetry.space_group_name_H-M   'P 1'
#
loop_
_entity.id
_entity.type
_entity.pdbx_description
1 polymer ?
#
loop_
_entity_poly.entity_id
_entity_poly.type
_entity_poly.pdbx_seq_one_letter_code
_entity_poly.pdbx_strand_id
1 'polypeptide(L)'
;MDASVGNFDEQDFYLEIDLNVLNHLGIGLYSSTPAVVTEIVANAWDADAHLVDVDIQNDKIIVQDDGHGMGPGELQARFLRVGYARRDQPKGNKSDTLERPVMGRKGIGKLAMFSLADQIDIWTKKKGLPAVSARINVEQLRLDIQSAKKYVLEKQDAEYEWGDKTGTRIVLSKLTAGTDKTESFLRPRIARRFSVLGDLHKFKVVIGDSEVTTQDRGYHSDVQFWWDLEDDTRSMQKPLLKNLATDEEGNECVKRVNDTVVVDKHAYNLRGFIATVAKPKSLKKTDDNINQISLFANGRVFQEDMLKDIGNAKVFNSYIVGEIHADFLDADGIDRATANRESVKTGDPL
;
A
#
# COMPACT_ATOMS: atom_id res chain seq x y z
N MET A 1 -39.66 -10.85 25.20
CA MET A 1 -39.90 -9.47 25.61
C MET A 1 -39.99 -8.67 24.34
N ASP A 2 -41.17 -8.12 24.09
CA ASP A 2 -41.56 -7.48 22.84
C ASP A 2 -40.66 -6.33 22.41
N ALA A 3 -40.01 -6.47 21.27
CA ALA A 3 -39.54 -5.32 20.55
C ALA A 3 -40.78 -4.59 20.02
N SER A 4 -41.04 -3.42 20.54
CA SER A 4 -42.09 -2.51 20.05
C SER A 4 -41.81 -2.23 18.56
N VAL A 5 -42.60 -2.86 17.71
CA VAL A 5 -42.69 -2.48 16.29
C VAL A 5 -43.30 -1.08 16.28
N GLY A 6 -42.46 -0.05 16.14
CA GLY A 6 -42.93 1.31 15.88
C GLY A 6 -43.75 1.32 14.60
N ASN A 7 -44.83 2.09 14.59
CA ASN A 7 -45.59 2.37 13.36
C ASN A 7 -44.66 3.02 12.36
N PHE A 8 -44.28 2.28 11.31
CA PHE A 8 -43.61 2.84 10.15
C PHE A 8 -44.70 3.45 9.26
N ASP A 9 -44.60 4.74 9.02
CA ASP A 9 -45.34 5.36 7.92
C ASP A 9 -44.92 4.69 6.61
N GLU A 10 -45.83 4.29 5.76
CA GLU A 10 -45.66 3.38 4.62
C GLU A 10 -44.67 3.90 3.52
N GLN A 11 -43.92 4.98 3.70
CA GLN A 11 -43.10 5.58 2.65
C GLN A 11 -41.60 5.71 2.91
N ASP A 12 -41.07 5.43 4.12
CA ASP A 12 -39.66 5.66 4.43
C ASP A 12 -38.92 4.39 4.85
N PHE A 13 -38.57 3.54 3.87
CA PHE A 13 -37.55 2.52 4.08
C PHE A 13 -36.16 3.15 3.98
N TYR A 14 -35.33 3.02 5.02
CA TYR A 14 -33.93 3.44 5.00
C TYR A 14 -33.00 2.28 5.35
N LEU A 15 -31.79 2.31 4.77
CA LEU A 15 -30.76 1.34 5.07
C LEU A 15 -30.00 1.81 6.33
N GLU A 16 -30.05 1.04 7.40
CA GLU A 16 -29.26 1.26 8.60
C GLU A 16 -28.02 0.38 8.54
N ILE A 17 -26.83 0.97 8.71
CA ILE A 17 -25.57 0.25 8.72
C ILE A 17 -25.05 0.22 10.18
N ASP A 18 -25.02 -0.99 10.74
CA ASP A 18 -24.46 -1.20 12.07
C ASP A 18 -22.93 -1.01 12.04
N LEU A 19 -22.40 -0.26 13.02
CA LEU A 19 -20.96 -0.04 13.17
C LEU A 19 -20.17 -1.34 13.40
N ASN A 20 -20.84 -2.46 13.76
CA ASN A 20 -20.21 -3.78 13.77
C ASN A 20 -19.61 -4.19 12.42
N VAL A 21 -20.05 -3.61 11.31
CA VAL A 21 -19.41 -3.74 10.01
C VAL A 21 -17.92 -3.34 10.07
N LEU A 22 -17.54 -2.39 10.94
CA LEU A 22 -16.14 -2.02 11.14
C LEU A 22 -15.29 -3.16 11.72
N ASN A 23 -15.88 -4.04 12.56
CA ASN A 23 -15.18 -5.22 13.07
C ASN A 23 -14.86 -6.22 11.94
N HIS A 24 -15.78 -6.37 10.99
CA HIS A 24 -15.57 -7.25 9.84
C HIS A 24 -14.68 -6.63 8.77
N LEU A 25 -14.79 -5.33 8.54
CA LEU A 25 -14.00 -4.62 7.54
C LEU A 25 -12.59 -4.23 8.05
N GLY A 26 -12.42 -3.94 9.34
CA GLY A 26 -11.13 -3.47 9.88
C GLY A 26 -10.19 -4.61 10.25
N ILE A 27 -10.69 -5.61 10.97
CA ILE A 27 -9.85 -6.65 11.60
C ILE A 27 -9.54 -7.80 10.63
N GLY A 28 -10.44 -8.08 9.68
CA GLY A 28 -10.29 -9.18 8.72
C GLY A 28 -9.60 -8.80 7.40
N LEU A 29 -9.43 -7.50 7.11
CA LEU A 29 -8.93 -7.06 5.80
C LEU A 29 -7.41 -7.11 5.66
N TYR A 30 -6.67 -6.98 6.75
CA TYR A 30 -5.21 -6.91 6.73
C TYR A 30 -4.64 -7.89 7.76
N SER A 31 -3.97 -8.92 7.26
CA SER A 31 -3.46 -10.02 8.08
C SER A 31 -1.96 -9.93 8.37
N SER A 32 -1.26 -8.90 7.87
CA SER A 32 0.19 -8.84 7.96
C SER A 32 0.74 -7.43 8.21
N THR A 33 1.82 -7.37 8.98
CA THR A 33 2.57 -6.12 9.24
C THR A 33 2.94 -5.37 7.96
N PRO A 34 3.45 -6.02 6.89
CA PRO A 34 3.77 -5.31 5.66
C PRO A 34 2.57 -4.63 5.01
N ALA A 35 1.38 -5.24 5.06
CA ALA A 35 0.18 -4.64 4.50
C ALA A 35 -0.21 -3.37 5.26
N VAL A 36 -0.16 -3.39 6.59
CA VAL A 36 -0.46 -2.21 7.43
C VAL A 36 0.54 -1.08 7.17
N VAL A 37 1.85 -1.37 7.18
CA VAL A 37 2.89 -0.37 6.90
C VAL A 37 2.74 0.19 5.49
N THR A 38 2.39 -0.65 4.50
CA THR A 38 2.10 -0.20 3.13
C THR A 38 1.00 0.84 3.07
N GLU A 39 -0.08 0.69 3.85
CA GLU A 39 -1.15 1.69 3.90
C GLU A 39 -0.67 3.03 4.47
N ILE A 40 0.16 3.00 5.52
CA ILE A 40 0.71 4.22 6.12
C ILE A 40 1.69 4.90 5.14
N VAL A 41 2.57 4.15 4.51
CA VAL A 41 3.52 4.66 3.49
C VAL A 41 2.77 5.25 2.28
N ALA A 42 1.69 4.62 1.83
CA ALA A 42 0.86 5.18 0.76
C ALA A 42 0.16 6.49 1.17
N ASN A 43 -0.26 6.62 2.42
CA ASN A 43 -0.81 7.88 2.93
C ASN A 43 0.25 8.99 2.98
N ALA A 44 1.50 8.66 3.30
CA ALA A 44 2.62 9.59 3.26
C ALA A 44 2.90 10.10 1.83
N TRP A 45 2.89 9.19 0.84
CA TRP A 45 2.96 9.58 -0.59
C TRP A 45 1.85 10.57 -0.97
N ASP A 46 0.62 10.27 -0.57
CA ASP A 46 -0.55 11.13 -0.84
C ASP A 46 -0.48 12.48 -0.11
N ALA A 47 0.33 12.58 0.95
CA ALA A 47 0.62 13.79 1.71
C ALA A 47 1.88 14.53 1.20
N ASP A 48 2.37 14.21 0.01
CA ASP A 48 3.57 14.83 -0.61
C ASP A 48 4.87 14.63 0.18
N ALA A 49 4.96 13.57 0.99
CA ALA A 49 6.19 13.24 1.71
C ALA A 49 7.34 12.93 0.75
N HIS A 50 8.56 13.28 1.15
CA HIS A 50 9.79 12.87 0.50
C HIS A 50 10.46 11.72 1.23
N LEU A 51 10.25 11.65 2.54
CA LEU A 51 10.84 10.65 3.42
C LEU A 51 9.77 10.04 4.32
N VAL A 52 9.79 8.71 4.41
CA VAL A 52 9.07 7.95 5.42
C VAL A 52 10.07 7.13 6.20
N ASP A 53 10.12 7.33 7.50
CA ASP A 53 10.96 6.60 8.44
C ASP A 53 10.13 5.56 9.20
N VAL A 54 10.58 4.32 9.19
CA VAL A 54 9.93 3.18 9.88
C VAL A 54 10.90 2.59 10.89
N ASP A 55 10.62 2.81 12.16
CA ASP A 55 11.38 2.28 13.28
C ASP A 55 10.61 1.12 13.92
N ILE A 56 11.24 -0.07 13.95
CA ILE A 56 10.66 -1.29 14.48
C ILE A 56 11.31 -1.60 15.81
N GLN A 57 10.53 -1.50 16.86
CA GLN A 57 10.94 -1.83 18.23
C GLN A 57 10.22 -3.09 18.72
N ASN A 58 10.66 -3.66 19.83
CA ASN A 58 10.12 -4.91 20.35
C ASN A 58 8.62 -4.89 20.61
N ASP A 59 8.09 -3.75 21.07
CA ASP A 59 6.70 -3.57 21.51
C ASP A 59 5.89 -2.57 20.68
N LYS A 60 6.55 -1.90 19.72
CA LYS A 60 5.88 -0.89 18.88
C LYS A 60 6.54 -0.72 17.52
N ILE A 61 5.77 -0.20 16.59
CA ILE A 61 6.22 0.25 15.28
C ILE A 61 5.92 1.74 15.17
N ILE A 62 6.93 2.51 14.77
CA ILE A 62 6.82 3.95 14.58
C ILE A 62 6.97 4.23 13.09
N VAL A 63 6.02 4.94 12.51
CA VAL A 63 6.11 5.42 11.13
C VAL A 63 5.96 6.92 11.12
N GLN A 64 6.94 7.61 10.56
CA GLN A 64 6.96 9.07 10.49
C GLN A 64 7.24 9.53 9.06
N ASP A 65 6.44 10.46 8.58
CA ASP A 65 6.65 11.14 7.31
C ASP A 65 6.99 12.62 7.47
N ASP A 66 7.54 13.20 6.42
CA ASP A 66 7.83 14.64 6.28
C ASP A 66 6.84 15.35 5.37
N GLY A 67 5.66 14.80 5.17
CA GLY A 67 4.61 15.36 4.32
C GLY A 67 4.00 16.66 4.85
N HIS A 68 2.93 17.12 4.22
CA HIS A 68 2.30 18.39 4.60
C HIS A 68 1.61 18.37 5.97
N GLY A 69 1.41 17.20 6.59
CA GLY A 69 0.71 17.06 7.85
C GLY A 69 -0.76 17.50 7.80
N MET A 70 -1.38 17.54 8.96
CA MET A 70 -2.80 17.90 9.12
C MET A 70 -3.00 18.92 10.23
N GLY A 71 -3.90 19.89 10.00
CA GLY A 71 -4.47 20.70 11.07
C GLY A 71 -5.62 19.99 11.78
N PRO A 72 -6.14 20.56 12.91
CA PRO A 72 -7.20 19.93 13.71
C PRO A 72 -8.45 19.57 12.88
N GLY A 73 -8.90 20.46 12.02
CA GLY A 73 -10.05 20.22 11.16
C GLY A 73 -9.82 19.13 10.11
N GLU A 74 -8.62 19.05 9.54
CA GLU A 74 -8.27 18.03 8.56
C GLU A 74 -8.12 16.65 9.21
N LEU A 75 -7.53 16.58 10.40
CA LEU A 75 -7.45 15.33 11.17
C LEU A 75 -8.86 14.76 11.37
N GLN A 76 -9.82 15.57 11.82
CA GLN A 76 -11.20 15.14 12.05
C GLN A 76 -11.93 14.80 10.74
N ALA A 77 -11.86 15.67 9.74
CA ALA A 77 -12.69 15.56 8.54
C ALA A 77 -12.17 14.54 7.51
N ARG A 78 -10.86 14.26 7.51
CA ARG A 78 -10.22 13.41 6.52
C ARG A 78 -9.67 12.13 7.14
N PHE A 79 -8.77 12.23 8.12
CA PHE A 79 -8.08 11.08 8.67
C PHE A 79 -8.98 10.24 9.60
N LEU A 80 -9.69 10.86 10.52
CA LEU A 80 -10.58 10.16 11.47
C LEU A 80 -11.92 9.73 10.86
N ARG A 81 -12.28 10.27 9.70
CA ARG A 81 -13.49 9.87 8.97
C ARG A 81 -13.22 8.60 8.16
N VAL A 82 -13.81 7.48 8.59
CA VAL A 82 -13.78 6.23 7.84
C VAL A 82 -14.62 6.36 6.57
N GLY A 83 -14.11 5.85 5.45
CA GLY A 83 -14.80 5.95 4.16
C GLY A 83 -14.66 7.33 3.48
N TYR A 84 -13.78 8.21 3.97
CA TYR A 84 -13.49 9.45 3.25
C TYR A 84 -12.75 9.14 1.95
N ALA A 85 -13.46 9.19 0.83
CA ALA A 85 -12.90 8.99 -0.49
C ALA A 85 -12.33 10.31 -1.02
N ARG A 86 -11.00 10.48 -0.95
CA ARG A 86 -10.32 11.71 -1.42
C ARG A 86 -10.55 11.94 -2.91
N ARG A 87 -10.54 10.87 -3.72
CA ARG A 87 -10.69 10.97 -5.18
C ARG A 87 -12.06 11.49 -5.64
N ASP A 88 -13.08 11.39 -4.80
CA ASP A 88 -14.41 11.94 -5.09
C ASP A 88 -14.47 13.46 -4.89
N GLN A 89 -13.40 14.05 -4.35
CA GLN A 89 -13.29 15.49 -4.17
C GLN A 89 -12.69 16.16 -5.42
N PRO A 90 -13.00 17.44 -5.69
CA PRO A 90 -12.37 18.18 -6.76
C PRO A 90 -10.83 18.12 -6.66
N LYS A 91 -10.14 17.70 -7.72
CA LYS A 91 -8.69 17.44 -7.78
C LYS A 91 -8.19 16.36 -6.83
N GLY A 92 -9.07 15.52 -6.28
CA GLY A 92 -8.70 14.49 -5.31
C GLY A 92 -7.89 13.32 -5.86
N ASN A 93 -7.69 13.23 -7.18
CA ASN A 93 -6.87 12.23 -7.85
C ASN A 93 -5.37 12.56 -7.85
N LYS A 94 -4.99 13.77 -7.41
CA LYS A 94 -3.60 14.21 -7.28
C LYS A 94 -3.30 14.72 -5.88
N SER A 95 -2.04 14.64 -5.48
CA SER A 95 -1.55 15.26 -4.24
C SER A 95 -1.51 16.79 -4.37
N ASP A 96 -1.49 17.48 -3.23
CA ASP A 96 -1.79 18.92 -3.19
C ASP A 96 -0.67 19.80 -3.77
N THR A 97 0.60 19.38 -3.64
CA THR A 97 1.78 20.19 -3.99
C THR A 97 2.58 19.59 -5.14
N LEU A 98 2.88 18.29 -5.06
CA LEU A 98 3.72 17.60 -6.05
C LEU A 98 2.92 17.01 -7.21
N GLU A 99 1.60 17.14 -7.17
CA GLU A 99 0.67 16.60 -8.18
C GLU A 99 0.86 15.10 -8.46
N ARG A 100 1.34 14.36 -7.48
CA ARG A 100 1.51 12.90 -7.57
C ARG A 100 0.15 12.22 -7.72
N PRO A 101 0.03 11.16 -8.55
CA PRO A 101 -1.17 10.34 -8.56
C PRO A 101 -1.42 9.77 -7.15
N VAL A 102 -2.62 9.95 -6.62
CA VAL A 102 -3.00 9.51 -5.27
C VAL A 102 -3.19 8.00 -5.25
N MET A 103 -2.55 7.33 -4.29
CA MET A 103 -2.62 5.87 -4.09
C MET A 103 -3.85 5.46 -3.27
N GLY A 104 -4.28 6.30 -2.33
CA GLY A 104 -5.46 6.07 -1.51
C GLY A 104 -6.75 6.24 -2.30
N ARG A 105 -7.74 5.34 -2.07
CA ARG A 105 -9.01 5.34 -2.81
C ARG A 105 -10.24 5.34 -1.91
N LYS A 106 -10.37 4.30 -1.08
CA LYS A 106 -11.58 4.00 -0.33
C LYS A 106 -11.69 4.73 1.02
N GLY A 107 -10.60 5.32 1.51
CA GLY A 107 -10.54 5.93 2.84
C GLY A 107 -10.69 4.94 4.01
N ILE A 108 -10.49 3.64 3.75
CA ILE A 108 -10.59 2.56 4.77
C ILE A 108 -9.22 1.99 5.15
N GLY A 109 -8.14 2.31 4.43
CA GLY A 109 -6.79 1.77 4.67
C GLY A 109 -6.28 2.01 6.10
N LYS A 110 -6.70 3.11 6.73
CA LYS A 110 -6.39 3.39 8.14
C LYS A 110 -6.92 2.33 9.12
N LEU A 111 -7.98 1.60 8.76
CA LEU A 111 -8.49 0.50 9.59
C LEU A 111 -7.52 -0.66 9.69
N ALA A 112 -6.58 -0.78 8.74
CA ALA A 112 -5.51 -1.76 8.79
C ALA A 112 -4.71 -1.71 10.10
N MET A 113 -4.50 -0.52 10.65
CA MET A 113 -3.78 -0.35 11.91
C MET A 113 -4.44 -1.06 13.09
N PHE A 114 -5.79 -1.19 13.08
CA PHE A 114 -6.56 -1.86 14.15
C PHE A 114 -6.36 -3.39 14.17
N SER A 115 -5.82 -3.97 13.10
CA SER A 115 -5.47 -5.39 13.07
C SER A 115 -4.10 -5.67 13.68
N LEU A 116 -3.23 -4.67 13.76
CA LEU A 116 -1.84 -4.82 14.18
C LEU A 116 -1.58 -4.36 15.61
N ALA A 117 -2.33 -3.38 16.12
CA ALA A 117 -2.07 -2.76 17.41
C ALA A 117 -3.37 -2.45 18.16
N ASP A 118 -3.34 -2.59 19.49
CA ASP A 118 -4.46 -2.22 20.36
C ASP A 118 -4.39 -0.74 20.80
N GLN A 119 -3.25 -0.08 20.55
CA GLN A 119 -3.10 1.37 20.78
C GLN A 119 -2.42 2.04 19.60
N ILE A 120 -3.03 3.10 19.11
CA ILE A 120 -2.53 3.89 17.98
C ILE A 120 -2.46 5.34 18.42
N ASP A 121 -1.25 5.88 18.45
CA ASP A 121 -0.98 7.27 18.75
C ASP A 121 -0.62 8.00 17.46
N ILE A 122 -1.21 9.17 17.24
CA ILE A 122 -1.05 9.99 16.06
C ILE A 122 -0.61 11.37 16.48
N TRP A 123 0.48 11.86 15.92
CA TRP A 123 0.91 13.26 16.01
C TRP A 123 1.05 13.79 14.59
N THR A 124 0.54 14.99 14.36
CA THR A 124 0.65 15.61 13.03
C THR A 124 0.77 17.12 13.15
N LYS A 125 1.54 17.71 12.24
CA LYS A 125 1.75 19.16 12.17
C LYS A 125 1.71 19.65 10.74
N LYS A 126 0.87 20.63 10.48
CA LYS A 126 0.79 21.35 9.22
C LYS A 126 1.49 22.71 9.35
N LYS A 127 2.14 23.16 8.28
CA LYS A 127 2.81 24.45 8.26
C LYS A 127 1.84 25.60 8.65
N GLY A 128 2.26 26.41 9.60
CA GLY A 128 1.49 27.57 10.07
C GLY A 128 0.34 27.22 11.03
N LEU A 129 0.17 25.95 11.40
CA LEU A 129 -0.84 25.50 12.36
C LEU A 129 -0.18 24.83 13.58
N PRO A 130 -0.87 24.81 14.74
CA PRO A 130 -0.38 24.06 15.90
C PRO A 130 -0.34 22.56 15.59
N ALA A 131 0.59 21.85 16.22
CA ALA A 131 0.60 20.39 16.19
C ALA A 131 -0.64 19.85 16.91
N VAL A 132 -1.14 18.74 16.44
CA VAL A 132 -2.26 18.01 17.05
C VAL A 132 -1.90 16.56 17.28
N SER A 133 -2.47 15.98 18.33
CA SER A 133 -2.31 14.58 18.66
C SER A 133 -3.64 13.93 19.01
N ALA A 134 -3.72 12.62 18.78
CA ALA A 134 -4.88 11.82 19.15
C ALA A 134 -4.44 10.39 19.47
N ARG A 135 -5.10 9.77 20.45
CA ARG A 135 -4.95 8.35 20.79
C ARG A 135 -6.22 7.58 20.48
N ILE A 136 -6.04 6.45 19.83
CA ILE A 136 -7.09 5.46 19.62
C ILE A 136 -6.74 4.24 20.46
N ASN A 137 -7.61 3.90 21.41
CA ASN A 137 -7.62 2.62 22.09
C ASN A 137 -8.60 1.71 21.35
N VAL A 138 -8.07 0.67 20.70
CA VAL A 138 -8.86 -0.19 19.80
C VAL A 138 -9.83 -1.06 20.58
N GLU A 139 -9.48 -1.51 21.79
CA GLU A 139 -10.36 -2.28 22.64
C GLU A 139 -11.57 -1.42 23.10
N GLN A 140 -11.31 -0.20 23.58
CA GLN A 140 -12.38 0.72 23.97
C GLN A 140 -13.25 1.11 22.77
N LEU A 141 -12.65 1.34 21.60
CA LEU A 141 -13.38 1.59 20.35
C LEU A 141 -14.36 0.44 20.05
N ARG A 142 -13.93 -0.81 20.18
CA ARG A 142 -14.80 -1.99 19.98
C ARG A 142 -15.95 -2.04 20.97
N LEU A 143 -15.69 -1.76 22.25
CA LEU A 143 -16.72 -1.74 23.29
C LEU A 143 -17.75 -0.61 23.05
N ASP A 144 -17.30 0.55 22.67
CA ASP A 144 -18.19 1.69 22.40
C ASP A 144 -19.06 1.43 21.15
N ILE A 145 -18.49 0.82 20.11
CA ILE A 145 -19.25 0.38 18.91
C ILE A 145 -20.33 -0.62 19.30
N GLN A 146 -19.99 -1.67 20.09
CA GLN A 146 -20.96 -2.68 20.53
C GLN A 146 -22.08 -2.08 21.39
N SER A 147 -21.79 -1.00 22.09
CA SER A 147 -22.75 -0.30 22.95
C SER A 147 -23.49 0.83 22.23
N ALA A 148 -23.33 0.95 20.90
CA ALA A 148 -23.86 2.05 20.06
C ALA A 148 -23.48 3.45 20.58
N LYS A 149 -22.33 3.57 21.24
CA LYS A 149 -21.80 4.82 21.76
C LYS A 149 -20.87 5.47 20.75
N LYS A 150 -20.85 6.80 20.78
CA LYS A 150 -19.85 7.56 20.01
C LYS A 150 -18.50 7.43 20.71
N TYR A 151 -17.51 6.86 20.01
CA TYR A 151 -16.14 6.83 20.49
C TYR A 151 -15.50 8.23 20.42
N VAL A 152 -14.96 8.68 21.52
CA VAL A 152 -14.25 9.97 21.62
C VAL A 152 -12.77 9.68 21.86
N LEU A 153 -11.91 10.19 20.96
CA LEU A 153 -10.48 10.00 21.08
C LEU A 153 -9.91 10.77 22.30
N GLU A 154 -8.94 10.17 22.94
CA GLU A 154 -8.17 10.84 23.96
C GLU A 154 -7.26 11.89 23.29
N LYS A 155 -7.34 13.13 23.78
CA LYS A 155 -6.40 14.18 23.40
C LYS A 155 -5.10 13.93 24.16
N GLN A 156 -4.01 13.77 23.43
CA GLN A 156 -2.68 13.71 24.02
C GLN A 156 -2.04 15.09 24.03
N ASP A 157 -1.26 15.37 25.03
CA ASP A 157 -0.33 16.49 24.99
C ASP A 157 0.68 16.20 23.87
N ALA A 158 0.90 17.16 22.99
CA ALA A 158 1.78 17.02 21.85
C ALA A 158 3.25 17.02 22.31
N GLU A 159 3.67 15.93 22.94
CA GLU A 159 5.05 15.76 23.45
C GLU A 159 6.10 15.62 22.35
N TYR A 160 5.65 15.45 21.07
CA TYR A 160 6.58 15.34 19.96
C TYR A 160 7.04 16.72 19.48
N GLU A 161 8.32 16.99 19.63
CA GLU A 161 8.94 18.25 19.21
C GLU A 161 9.13 18.29 17.69
N TRP A 162 8.22 18.93 16.99
CA TRP A 162 8.29 19.11 15.54
C TRP A 162 9.34 20.13 15.09
N GLY A 163 9.68 21.10 15.93
CA GLY A 163 10.44 22.27 15.49
C GLY A 163 9.74 22.96 14.31
N ASP A 164 10.49 23.20 13.23
CA ASP A 164 9.94 23.76 11.97
C ASP A 164 9.44 22.69 10.99
N LYS A 165 9.55 21.41 11.34
CA LYS A 165 9.13 20.29 10.49
C LYS A 165 7.61 20.15 10.44
N THR A 166 7.12 19.59 9.34
CA THR A 166 5.73 19.17 9.13
C THR A 166 5.70 17.65 8.91
N GLY A 167 4.50 17.05 8.96
CA GLY A 167 4.33 15.64 8.67
C GLY A 167 3.37 14.96 9.62
N THR A 168 3.40 13.63 9.59
CA THR A 168 2.61 12.78 10.47
C THR A 168 3.49 11.70 11.09
N ARG A 169 3.33 11.47 12.37
CA ARG A 169 3.96 10.39 13.14
C ARG A 169 2.89 9.49 13.71
N ILE A 170 2.95 8.21 13.39
CA ILE A 170 2.04 7.18 13.88
C ILE A 170 2.85 6.19 14.71
N VAL A 171 2.41 5.91 15.93
CA VAL A 171 2.99 4.90 16.80
C VAL A 171 1.95 3.81 17.04
N LEU A 172 2.25 2.61 16.58
CA LEU A 172 1.47 1.40 16.79
C LEU A 172 2.08 0.68 17.98
N SER A 173 1.38 0.59 19.10
CA SER A 173 1.85 -0.06 20.32
C SER A 173 0.84 -1.09 20.82
N LYS A 174 1.24 -1.91 21.80
CA LYS A 174 0.49 -3.08 22.22
C LYS A 174 0.18 -3.97 21.01
N LEU A 175 1.25 -4.33 20.29
CA LEU A 175 1.14 -5.09 19.04
C LEU A 175 0.52 -6.47 19.31
N THR A 176 -0.40 -6.88 18.43
CA THR A 176 -1.03 -8.19 18.49
C THR A 176 0.01 -9.29 18.30
N ALA A 177 -0.17 -10.43 18.97
CA ALA A 177 0.75 -11.56 18.89
C ALA A 177 0.83 -12.13 17.45
N GLY A 178 1.99 -12.68 17.07
CA GLY A 178 2.17 -13.39 15.80
C GLY A 178 2.52 -12.48 14.62
N THR A 179 2.79 -11.21 14.84
CA THR A 179 3.26 -10.31 13.79
C THR A 179 4.77 -10.44 13.61
N ASP A 180 5.19 -10.73 12.40
CA ASP A 180 6.60 -10.70 12.04
C ASP A 180 7.07 -9.25 11.91
N LYS A 181 8.05 -8.86 12.71
CA LYS A 181 8.39 -7.45 12.95
C LYS A 181 9.84 -7.12 12.64
N THR A 182 10.57 -8.02 11.99
CA THR A 182 11.97 -7.74 11.68
C THR A 182 12.12 -6.83 10.47
N GLU A 183 13.12 -5.96 10.50
CA GLU A 183 13.46 -5.11 9.36
C GLU A 183 13.72 -5.95 8.10
N SER A 184 14.45 -7.06 8.26
CA SER A 184 14.77 -7.98 7.16
C SER A 184 13.52 -8.64 6.55
N PHE A 185 12.46 -8.81 7.32
CA PHE A 185 11.17 -9.30 6.84
C PHE A 185 10.38 -8.20 6.12
N LEU A 186 10.39 -6.98 6.64
CA LEU A 186 9.58 -5.89 6.13
C LEU A 186 10.15 -5.25 4.85
N ARG A 187 11.48 -5.02 4.79
CA ARG A 187 12.16 -4.34 3.67
C ARG A 187 11.81 -4.91 2.30
N PRO A 188 12.00 -6.21 2.02
CA PRO A 188 11.72 -6.75 0.69
C PRO A 188 10.23 -6.67 0.33
N ARG A 189 9.35 -6.76 1.31
CA ARG A 189 7.90 -6.67 1.08
C ARG A 189 7.45 -5.25 0.75
N ILE A 190 8.02 -4.25 1.40
CA ILE A 190 7.78 -2.83 1.04
C ILE A 190 8.39 -2.52 -0.33
N ALA A 191 9.60 -2.98 -0.61
CA ALA A 191 10.25 -2.76 -1.91
C ALA A 191 9.42 -3.30 -3.09
N ARG A 192 8.71 -4.42 -2.91
CA ARG A 192 7.84 -5.02 -3.93
C ARG A 192 6.45 -4.38 -4.02
N ARG A 193 6.06 -3.53 -3.08
CA ARG A 193 4.73 -2.90 -3.05
C ARG A 193 4.71 -1.48 -3.64
N PHE A 194 5.89 -0.89 -3.83
CA PHE A 194 6.04 0.44 -4.39
C PHE A 194 7.05 0.46 -5.53
N SER A 195 6.63 0.95 -6.68
CA SER A 195 7.53 1.18 -7.82
C SER A 195 8.13 2.59 -7.84
N VAL A 196 7.67 3.46 -6.95
CA VAL A 196 8.04 4.89 -6.90
C VAL A 196 9.15 5.20 -5.88
N LEU A 197 9.82 4.17 -5.34
CA LEU A 197 10.90 4.37 -4.39
C LEU A 197 12.16 4.92 -5.06
N GLY A 198 12.82 5.85 -4.38
CA GLY A 198 14.13 6.39 -4.76
C GLY A 198 14.09 7.80 -5.35
N ASP A 199 15.27 8.24 -5.83
CA ASP A 199 15.53 9.63 -6.21
C ASP A 199 14.69 10.11 -7.40
N LEU A 200 14.34 9.21 -8.35
CA LEU A 200 13.54 9.56 -9.52
C LEU A 200 12.19 10.16 -9.13
N HIS A 201 11.54 9.57 -8.14
CA HIS A 201 10.23 10.01 -7.65
C HIS A 201 10.33 10.93 -6.42
N LYS A 202 11.56 11.20 -5.95
CA LYS A 202 11.82 11.98 -4.72
C LYS A 202 11.00 11.43 -3.54
N PHE A 203 10.98 10.09 -3.41
CA PHE A 203 10.24 9.41 -2.36
C PHE A 203 11.08 8.26 -1.81
N LYS A 204 11.46 8.37 -0.54
CA LYS A 204 12.31 7.42 0.16
C LYS A 204 11.58 6.82 1.34
N VAL A 205 11.77 5.53 1.53
CA VAL A 205 11.35 4.81 2.73
C VAL A 205 12.59 4.27 3.39
N VAL A 206 12.78 4.60 4.65
CA VAL A 206 13.87 4.09 5.50
C VAL A 206 13.27 3.13 6.50
N ILE A 207 13.86 1.95 6.66
CA ILE A 207 13.47 0.98 7.68
C ILE A 207 14.71 0.66 8.50
N GLY A 208 14.65 0.99 9.79
CA GLY A 208 15.84 1.05 10.63
C GLY A 208 16.78 2.13 10.11
N ASP A 209 18.05 1.79 9.90
CA ASP A 209 19.07 2.74 9.46
C ASP A 209 19.32 2.75 7.95
N SER A 210 18.47 2.10 7.16
CA SER A 210 18.75 1.89 5.73
C SER A 210 17.56 2.19 4.82
N GLU A 211 17.83 2.86 3.70
CA GLU A 211 16.85 3.14 2.64
C GLU A 211 16.39 1.83 1.99
N VAL A 212 15.09 1.71 1.74
CA VAL A 212 14.49 0.62 0.96
C VAL A 212 14.67 0.93 -0.52
N THR A 213 15.30 0.02 -1.23
CA THR A 213 15.68 0.21 -2.63
C THR A 213 15.08 -0.88 -3.53
N THR A 214 15.18 -0.70 -4.83
CA THR A 214 14.81 -1.71 -5.82
C THR A 214 15.58 -3.03 -5.63
N GLN A 215 16.82 -2.96 -5.13
CA GLN A 215 17.63 -4.15 -4.84
C GLN A 215 16.99 -5.04 -3.77
N ASP A 216 16.27 -4.45 -2.80
CA ASP A 216 15.59 -5.19 -1.73
C ASP A 216 14.45 -6.09 -2.25
N ARG A 217 14.00 -5.95 -3.50
CA ARG A 217 13.04 -6.87 -4.15
C ARG A 217 13.57 -8.29 -4.23
N GLY A 218 14.91 -8.45 -4.32
CA GLY A 218 15.61 -9.69 -4.02
C GLY A 218 15.74 -10.69 -5.15
N TYR A 219 15.35 -10.38 -6.40
CA TYR A 219 15.45 -11.28 -7.56
C TYR A 219 16.49 -10.87 -8.59
N HIS A 220 16.91 -9.60 -8.64
CA HIS A 220 17.72 -9.05 -9.73
C HIS A 220 19.01 -9.80 -9.99
N SER A 221 19.72 -10.22 -8.93
CA SER A 221 20.98 -10.96 -9.06
C SER A 221 20.82 -12.36 -9.65
N ASP A 222 19.61 -12.92 -9.66
CA ASP A 222 19.33 -14.28 -10.12
C ASP A 222 18.72 -14.32 -11.52
N VAL A 223 18.41 -13.15 -12.11
CA VAL A 223 17.81 -13.02 -13.43
C VAL A 223 18.78 -13.47 -14.50
N GLN A 224 18.28 -14.33 -15.40
CA GLN A 224 19.02 -14.90 -16.53
C GLN A 224 18.54 -14.36 -17.88
N PHE A 225 17.23 -14.25 -18.09
CA PHE A 225 16.63 -13.72 -19.30
C PHE A 225 15.67 -12.59 -18.94
N TRP A 226 15.60 -11.58 -19.82
CA TRP A 226 14.81 -10.37 -19.57
C TRP A 226 13.99 -9.98 -20.80
N TRP A 227 12.73 -9.69 -20.59
CA TRP A 227 11.81 -9.16 -21.61
C TRP A 227 11.29 -7.81 -21.17
N ASP A 228 11.69 -6.76 -21.87
CA ASP A 228 11.21 -5.40 -21.66
C ASP A 228 9.85 -5.19 -22.30
N LEU A 229 8.93 -4.57 -21.57
CA LEU A 229 7.72 -3.96 -22.12
C LEU A 229 8.00 -2.50 -22.54
N GLU A 230 9.01 -1.86 -21.96
CA GLU A 230 9.46 -0.51 -22.31
C GLU A 230 10.97 -0.40 -22.04
N ASP A 231 11.70 0.29 -22.91
CA ASP A 231 13.17 0.37 -22.87
C ASP A 231 13.74 0.99 -21.57
N ASP A 232 12.98 1.90 -20.90
CA ASP A 232 13.51 2.62 -19.75
C ASP A 232 13.57 1.81 -18.46
N THR A 233 12.74 0.78 -18.31
CA THR A 233 12.70 -0.05 -17.09
C THR A 233 14.02 -0.78 -16.87
N ARG A 234 14.62 -1.33 -17.94
CA ARG A 234 15.90 -2.04 -17.86
C ARG A 234 17.05 -1.10 -17.53
N SER A 235 17.12 0.07 -18.17
CA SER A 235 18.25 0.99 -18.01
C SER A 235 18.49 1.36 -16.56
N MET A 236 17.41 1.56 -15.78
CA MET A 236 17.48 1.85 -14.35
C MET A 236 17.88 0.65 -13.49
N GLN A 237 17.53 -0.58 -13.91
CA GLN A 237 17.79 -1.80 -13.14
C GLN A 237 19.04 -2.56 -13.60
N LYS A 238 19.62 -2.18 -14.75
CA LYS A 238 20.80 -2.85 -15.33
C LYS A 238 21.96 -3.05 -14.36
N PRO A 239 22.32 -2.11 -13.49
CA PRO A 239 23.40 -2.31 -12.52
C PRO A 239 23.14 -3.45 -11.51
N LEU A 240 21.89 -3.87 -11.34
CA LEU A 240 21.48 -4.94 -10.41
C LEU A 240 21.49 -6.31 -11.09
N LEU A 241 21.48 -6.38 -12.44
CA LEU A 241 21.42 -7.59 -13.24
C LEU A 241 22.83 -8.15 -13.44
N LYS A 242 23.20 -9.15 -12.62
CA LYS A 242 24.57 -9.69 -12.59
C LYS A 242 24.76 -10.97 -13.37
N ASN A 243 23.67 -11.69 -13.68
CA ASN A 243 23.71 -13.04 -14.23
C ASN A 243 22.90 -13.18 -15.53
N LEU A 244 22.74 -12.07 -16.27
CA LEU A 244 22.10 -12.15 -17.59
C LEU A 244 22.89 -13.13 -18.50
N ALA A 245 22.15 -14.02 -19.14
CA ALA A 245 22.72 -14.89 -20.16
C ALA A 245 23.15 -14.07 -21.38
N THR A 246 24.18 -14.55 -22.06
CA THR A 246 24.63 -14.02 -23.36
C THR A 246 24.36 -15.02 -24.46
N ASP A 247 24.12 -14.53 -25.65
CA ASP A 247 24.06 -15.33 -26.85
C ASP A 247 25.48 -15.77 -27.34
N GLU A 248 25.56 -16.48 -28.45
CA GLU A 248 26.83 -16.97 -29.05
C GLU A 248 27.73 -15.79 -29.46
N GLU A 249 27.16 -14.60 -29.69
CA GLU A 249 27.89 -13.39 -30.11
C GLU A 249 28.31 -12.53 -28.89
N GLY A 250 27.93 -12.93 -27.66
CA GLY A 250 28.24 -12.23 -26.41
C GLY A 250 27.28 -11.12 -26.05
N ASN A 251 26.15 -10.98 -26.75
CA ASN A 251 25.12 -9.98 -26.41
C ASN A 251 24.23 -10.50 -25.27
N GLU A 252 23.81 -9.60 -24.38
CA GLU A 252 22.87 -9.92 -23.31
C GLU A 252 21.54 -10.44 -23.90
N CYS A 253 21.02 -11.55 -23.36
CA CYS A 253 19.74 -12.14 -23.76
C CYS A 253 18.56 -11.31 -23.25
N VAL A 254 18.33 -10.19 -23.90
CA VAL A 254 17.26 -9.24 -23.65
C VAL A 254 16.40 -9.11 -24.88
N LYS A 255 15.09 -9.15 -24.72
CA LYS A 255 14.14 -8.97 -25.81
C LYS A 255 13.09 -7.93 -25.42
N ARG A 256 12.65 -7.17 -26.42
CA ARG A 256 11.45 -6.34 -26.30
C ARG A 256 10.22 -7.16 -26.68
N VAL A 257 9.16 -7.04 -25.91
CA VAL A 257 7.86 -7.65 -26.21
C VAL A 257 6.82 -6.55 -26.49
N ASN A 258 5.67 -6.95 -27.03
CA ASN A 258 4.59 -6.02 -27.27
C ASN A 258 4.09 -5.42 -25.94
N ASP A 259 4.10 -4.12 -25.87
CA ASP A 259 3.70 -3.31 -24.70
C ASP A 259 2.26 -2.76 -24.82
N THR A 260 1.56 -3.07 -25.89
CA THR A 260 0.22 -2.54 -26.15
C THR A 260 -0.83 -3.64 -26.00
N VAL A 261 -1.81 -3.36 -25.13
CA VAL A 261 -3.02 -4.19 -24.95
C VAL A 261 -4.21 -3.44 -25.48
N VAL A 262 -5.08 -4.14 -26.25
CA VAL A 262 -6.31 -3.56 -26.77
C VAL A 262 -7.50 -4.16 -26.04
N VAL A 263 -8.29 -3.31 -25.37
CA VAL A 263 -9.53 -3.67 -24.69
C VAL A 263 -10.64 -2.74 -25.19
N ASP A 264 -11.76 -3.30 -25.60
CA ASP A 264 -12.93 -2.55 -26.12
C ASP A 264 -12.56 -1.50 -27.17
N LYS A 265 -11.65 -1.85 -28.10
CA LYS A 265 -11.11 -0.98 -29.16
C LYS A 265 -10.21 0.17 -28.69
N HIS A 266 -9.88 0.25 -27.41
CA HIS A 266 -8.91 1.21 -26.89
C HIS A 266 -7.57 0.52 -26.70
N ALA A 267 -6.50 1.18 -27.15
CA ALA A 267 -5.12 0.72 -26.97
C ALA A 267 -4.55 1.31 -25.69
N TYR A 268 -3.98 0.47 -24.85
CA TYR A 268 -3.31 0.84 -23.60
C TYR A 268 -1.88 0.37 -23.64
N ASN A 269 -0.96 1.20 -23.19
CA ASN A 269 0.45 0.84 -23.11
C ASN A 269 0.78 0.31 -21.71
N LEU A 270 1.47 -0.82 -21.70
CA LEU A 270 2.05 -1.42 -20.51
C LEU A 270 3.53 -1.03 -20.41
N ARG A 271 4.01 -0.88 -19.19
CA ARG A 271 5.43 -0.67 -18.89
C ARG A 271 5.91 -1.78 -17.96
N GLY A 272 7.22 -1.98 -17.89
CA GLY A 272 7.79 -2.93 -16.97
C GLY A 272 8.55 -4.05 -17.66
N PHE A 273 8.58 -5.22 -17.03
CA PHE A 273 9.34 -6.35 -17.53
C PHE A 273 8.79 -7.68 -17.02
N ILE A 274 9.15 -8.73 -17.75
CA ILE A 274 9.08 -10.11 -17.30
C ILE A 274 10.51 -10.68 -17.39
N ALA A 275 10.91 -11.48 -16.40
CA ALA A 275 12.22 -12.07 -16.36
C ALA A 275 12.15 -13.52 -15.87
N THR A 276 13.19 -14.31 -16.17
CA THR A 276 13.35 -15.65 -15.63
C THR A 276 14.68 -15.79 -14.92
N VAL A 277 14.70 -16.69 -13.93
CA VAL A 277 15.90 -17.06 -13.19
C VAL A 277 16.41 -18.43 -13.61
N ALA A 278 17.71 -18.69 -13.41
CA ALA A 278 18.31 -19.98 -13.73
C ALA A 278 17.79 -21.12 -12.84
N LYS A 279 17.41 -20.82 -11.60
CA LYS A 279 17.00 -21.82 -10.61
C LYS A 279 15.76 -21.35 -9.84
N PRO A 280 14.62 -22.08 -9.87
CA PRO A 280 13.41 -21.69 -9.13
C PRO A 280 13.63 -21.53 -7.63
N LYS A 281 14.58 -22.25 -7.07
CA LYS A 281 14.91 -22.16 -5.62
C LYS A 281 15.39 -20.77 -5.19
N SER A 282 15.96 -19.99 -6.11
CA SER A 282 16.40 -18.63 -5.79
C SER A 282 15.23 -17.68 -5.50
N LEU A 283 14.05 -17.96 -6.05
CA LEU A 283 12.81 -17.22 -5.83
C LEU A 283 12.01 -17.69 -4.61
N LYS A 284 12.37 -18.85 -4.03
CA LYS A 284 11.74 -19.40 -2.83
C LYS A 284 12.68 -19.22 -1.64
N LYS A 285 12.44 -18.19 -0.85
CA LYS A 285 13.14 -17.98 0.43
C LYS A 285 12.34 -18.59 1.57
N THR A 286 12.96 -18.83 2.72
CA THR A 286 12.36 -19.56 3.85
C THR A 286 10.98 -19.02 4.23
N ASP A 287 10.82 -17.71 4.25
CA ASP A 287 9.59 -17.04 4.69
C ASP A 287 8.96 -16.16 3.60
N ASP A 288 9.41 -16.31 2.35
CA ASP A 288 8.98 -15.43 1.26
C ASP A 288 9.07 -16.12 -0.09
N ASN A 289 7.98 -16.07 -0.86
CA ASN A 289 7.97 -16.52 -2.24
C ASN A 289 7.92 -15.29 -3.15
N ILE A 290 9.02 -15.02 -3.85
CA ILE A 290 9.14 -13.90 -4.79
C ILE A 290 8.94 -14.32 -6.26
N ASN A 291 8.52 -15.56 -6.50
CA ASN A 291 8.07 -16.06 -7.78
C ASN A 291 6.68 -15.50 -8.08
N GLN A 292 6.63 -14.31 -8.65
CA GLN A 292 5.39 -13.59 -8.95
C GLN A 292 5.59 -12.58 -10.08
N ILE A 293 4.52 -12.23 -10.76
CA ILE A 293 4.42 -11.03 -11.58
C ILE A 293 3.50 -10.05 -10.85
N SER A 294 4.05 -8.93 -10.41
CA SER A 294 3.29 -7.90 -9.71
C SER A 294 2.73 -6.88 -10.70
N LEU A 295 1.45 -6.55 -10.55
CA LEU A 295 0.78 -5.50 -11.30
C LEU A 295 0.76 -4.22 -10.48
N PHE A 296 1.21 -3.12 -11.07
CA PHE A 296 1.24 -1.80 -10.45
C PHE A 296 0.27 -0.84 -11.16
N ALA A 297 -0.35 0.03 -10.38
CA ALA A 297 -1.06 1.20 -10.85
C ALA A 297 -0.74 2.41 -9.96
N ASN A 298 -0.42 3.55 -10.57
CA ASN A 298 -0.05 4.78 -9.88
C ASN A 298 1.08 4.59 -8.83
N GLY A 299 2.07 3.75 -9.16
CA GLY A 299 3.25 3.54 -8.33
C GLY A 299 3.07 2.60 -7.15
N ARG A 300 1.89 2.04 -6.94
CA ARG A 300 1.59 1.06 -5.88
C ARG A 300 1.12 -0.26 -6.47
N VAL A 301 1.43 -1.36 -5.78
CA VAL A 301 0.94 -2.67 -6.15
C VAL A 301 -0.60 -2.66 -6.20
N PHE A 302 -1.12 -3.13 -7.32
CA PHE A 302 -2.53 -3.28 -7.62
C PHE A 302 -2.98 -4.73 -7.44
N GLN A 303 -2.13 -5.67 -7.88
CA GLN A 303 -2.24 -7.10 -7.64
C GLN A 303 -0.84 -7.67 -7.38
N GLU A 304 -0.68 -8.43 -6.30
CA GLU A 304 0.65 -8.93 -5.91
C GLU A 304 1.19 -10.01 -6.84
N ASP A 305 0.32 -10.93 -7.29
CA ASP A 305 0.76 -12.08 -8.07
C ASP A 305 -0.25 -12.46 -9.15
N MET A 306 0.04 -12.04 -10.37
CA MET A 306 -0.76 -12.41 -11.55
C MET A 306 -0.59 -13.87 -11.95
N LEU A 307 0.50 -14.56 -11.54
CA LEU A 307 0.72 -15.96 -11.90
C LEU A 307 -0.33 -16.89 -11.28
N LYS A 308 -0.96 -16.51 -10.18
CA LYS A 308 -2.03 -17.27 -9.54
C LYS A 308 -3.27 -17.39 -10.43
N ASP A 309 -3.52 -16.39 -11.26
CA ASP A 309 -4.71 -16.34 -12.13
C ASP A 309 -4.45 -16.98 -13.49
N ILE A 310 -3.18 -17.23 -13.85
CA ILE A 310 -2.79 -17.95 -15.05
C ILE A 310 -2.97 -19.44 -14.76
N GLY A 311 -4.14 -19.98 -15.08
CA GLY A 311 -4.50 -21.38 -14.85
C GLY A 311 -3.50 -22.37 -15.48
N ASN A 312 -3.32 -23.55 -14.83
CA ASN A 312 -2.36 -24.60 -15.09
C ASN A 312 -0.91 -24.21 -14.77
N ALA A 313 -0.50 -24.48 -13.53
CA ALA A 313 0.88 -24.36 -13.07
C ALA A 313 1.84 -25.18 -13.95
N LYS A 314 2.28 -24.59 -15.06
CA LYS A 314 3.35 -25.16 -15.87
C LYS A 314 4.65 -25.01 -15.11
N VAL A 315 5.56 -26.00 -15.25
CA VAL A 315 6.86 -26.00 -14.56
C VAL A 315 7.62 -24.68 -14.76
N PHE A 316 7.51 -24.05 -15.92
CA PHE A 316 8.21 -22.80 -16.23
C PHE A 316 7.69 -21.61 -15.40
N ASN A 317 6.45 -21.62 -14.91
CA ASN A 317 5.95 -20.53 -14.06
C ASN A 317 6.80 -20.34 -12.81
N SER A 318 7.43 -21.42 -12.31
CA SER A 318 8.30 -21.35 -11.13
C SER A 318 9.61 -20.58 -11.34
N TYR A 319 9.96 -20.26 -12.59
CA TYR A 319 11.15 -19.50 -12.94
C TYR A 319 10.87 -18.01 -13.16
N ILE A 320 9.60 -17.61 -13.21
CA ILE A 320 9.19 -16.26 -13.66
C ILE A 320 9.15 -15.28 -12.50
N VAL A 321 9.61 -14.08 -12.78
CA VAL A 321 9.44 -12.90 -11.95
C VAL A 321 9.18 -11.69 -12.86
N GLY A 322 8.43 -10.70 -12.41
CA GLY A 322 8.19 -9.53 -13.24
C GLY A 322 7.38 -8.45 -12.55
N GLU A 323 7.34 -7.32 -13.23
CA GLU A 323 6.56 -6.14 -12.84
C GLU A 323 5.90 -5.55 -14.07
N ILE A 324 4.60 -5.36 -13.99
CA ILE A 324 3.80 -4.75 -15.06
C ILE A 324 3.14 -3.50 -14.49
N HIS A 325 3.26 -2.38 -15.19
CA HIS A 325 2.65 -1.11 -14.82
C HIS A 325 1.51 -0.80 -15.78
N ALA A 326 0.30 -0.64 -15.24
CA ALA A 326 -0.93 -0.40 -15.97
C ALA A 326 -1.76 0.69 -15.27
N ASP A 327 -1.27 1.92 -15.30
CA ASP A 327 -1.88 3.06 -14.58
C ASP A 327 -3.32 3.35 -15.04
N PHE A 328 -3.67 2.98 -16.29
CA PHE A 328 -5.00 3.11 -16.83
C PHE A 328 -6.06 2.32 -16.06
N LEU A 329 -5.69 1.22 -15.37
CA LEU A 329 -6.61 0.45 -14.52
C LEU A 329 -7.16 1.25 -13.35
N ASP A 330 -6.50 2.34 -13.00
CA ASP A 330 -6.85 3.20 -11.86
C ASP A 330 -7.26 4.63 -12.29
N ALA A 331 -7.41 4.88 -13.59
CA ALA A 331 -7.63 6.21 -14.15
C ALA A 331 -9.10 6.65 -14.21
N ASP A 332 -10.03 5.73 -14.44
CA ASP A 332 -11.44 6.01 -14.74
C ASP A 332 -12.38 6.11 -13.52
N GLY A 333 -11.82 6.05 -12.31
CA GLY A 333 -12.63 6.08 -11.09
C GLY A 333 -13.23 4.73 -10.68
N ILE A 334 -13.19 3.69 -11.52
CA ILE A 334 -13.69 2.36 -11.20
C ILE A 334 -12.71 1.63 -10.27
N ASP A 335 -13.20 1.12 -9.15
CA ASP A 335 -12.40 0.36 -8.20
C ASP A 335 -12.32 -1.11 -8.59
N ARG A 336 -11.25 -1.47 -9.31
CA ARG A 336 -10.99 -2.83 -9.78
C ARG A 336 -10.21 -3.70 -8.79
N ALA A 337 -9.54 -3.08 -7.81
CA ALA A 337 -8.77 -3.82 -6.82
C ALA A 337 -9.65 -4.32 -5.66
N THR A 338 -9.33 -5.49 -5.12
CA THR A 338 -9.86 -5.93 -3.83
C THR A 338 -9.41 -4.99 -2.70
N ALA A 339 -10.08 -5.04 -1.54
CA ALA A 339 -9.80 -4.11 -0.45
C ALA A 339 -8.36 -4.21 0.08
N ASN A 340 -7.81 -5.42 0.12
CA ASN A 340 -6.42 -5.72 0.52
C ASN A 340 -5.41 -5.64 -0.64
N ARG A 341 -5.86 -5.35 -1.88
CA ARG A 341 -5.03 -5.27 -3.09
C ARG A 341 -4.24 -6.55 -3.40
N GLU A 342 -4.80 -7.69 -3.07
CA GLU A 342 -4.21 -8.99 -3.40
C GLU A 342 -4.63 -9.49 -4.77
N SER A 343 -5.77 -9.02 -5.28
CA SER A 343 -6.28 -9.41 -6.60
C SER A 343 -7.14 -8.33 -7.26
N VAL A 344 -7.32 -8.45 -8.55
CA VAL A 344 -8.32 -7.71 -9.32
C VAL A 344 -9.68 -8.35 -9.13
N LYS A 345 -10.74 -7.55 -9.09
CA LYS A 345 -12.11 -8.05 -9.01
C LYS A 345 -12.46 -8.81 -10.29
N THR A 346 -12.93 -10.04 -10.15
CA THR A 346 -13.40 -10.86 -11.27
C THR A 346 -14.63 -10.24 -11.91
N GLY A 347 -14.66 -10.17 -13.25
CA GLY A 347 -15.79 -9.65 -14.02
C GLY A 347 -15.64 -8.20 -14.49
N ASP A 348 -14.53 -7.52 -14.20
CA ASP A 348 -14.21 -6.25 -14.84
C ASP A 348 -13.79 -6.51 -16.31
N PRO A 349 -14.28 -5.73 -17.30
CA PRO A 349 -13.93 -5.93 -18.71
C PRO A 349 -12.50 -5.50 -19.06
N LEU A 350 -11.82 -4.70 -18.25
CA LEU A 350 -10.41 -4.35 -18.34
C LEU A 350 -9.58 -5.31 -17.53
#